data_878214724db0fe55b8cc5bb939565e3c
#
_entry.id   878214724db0fe55b8cc5bb939565e3c
#
_cell.length_a   1.000
_cell.length_b   1.000
_cell.length_c   1.000
_cell.angle_alpha   90.00
_cell.angle_beta   90.00
_cell.angle_gamma   90.00
#
_symmetry.space_group_name_H-M   'P 1'
#
loop_
_entity.id
_entity.type
_entity.pdbx_description
1 polymer ?
#
loop_
_entity_poly.entity_id
_entity_poly.type
_entity_poly.pdbx_seq_one_letter_code
_entity_poly.pdbx_strand_id
1 'polypeptide(L)'
;MKIYIVVGSIREGRTALKVAHWVLQEIKSYAFSTLEIEIVDLKEWDLPLFSGAHPPLTGIYDQPKQQDWADKIALGDAFIFITPEYNHGYSPALKNALDYLGKEWQGKPAAYIGYGATNGSRSIDQIRQV
;
A
#
# COMPACT_ATOMS: atom_id res chain seq x y z
N MET A 1 4.60 -14.69 -9.97
CA MET A 1 4.33 -14.00 -8.68
C MET A 1 4.23 -12.51 -8.95
N LYS A 2 3.14 -11.89 -8.50
CA LYS A 2 2.88 -10.46 -8.68
C LYS A 2 3.12 -9.69 -7.39
N ILE A 3 4.00 -8.69 -7.44
CA ILE A 3 4.35 -7.85 -6.30
C ILE A 3 3.82 -6.44 -6.55
N TYR A 4 3.07 -5.89 -5.61
CA TYR A 4 2.67 -4.49 -5.64
C TYR A 4 3.56 -3.63 -4.75
N ILE A 5 4.11 -2.56 -5.33
CA ILE A 5 4.79 -1.49 -4.60
C ILE A 5 3.74 -0.39 -4.34
N VAL A 6 3.22 -0.33 -3.13
CA VAL A 6 2.14 0.59 -2.76
C VAL A 6 2.73 1.91 -2.28
N VAL A 7 2.43 2.99 -2.99
CA VAL A 7 2.89 4.35 -2.67
C VAL A 7 1.90 5.02 -1.71
N GLY A 8 2.24 5.05 -0.42
CA GLY A 8 1.36 5.48 0.66
C GLY A 8 1.21 6.99 0.84
N SER A 9 1.92 7.83 0.11
CA SER A 9 1.81 9.29 0.24
C SER A 9 1.10 9.91 -0.96
N ILE A 10 0.10 10.76 -0.69
CA ILE A 10 -0.66 11.50 -1.72
C ILE A 10 -0.28 12.99 -1.79
N ARG A 11 0.68 13.47 -0.96
CA ARG A 11 1.09 14.89 -0.93
C ARG A 11 1.69 15.35 -2.25
N GLU A 12 1.51 16.63 -2.58
CA GLU A 12 2.27 17.28 -3.65
C GLU A 12 3.78 17.23 -3.34
N GLY A 13 4.61 17.01 -4.36
CA GLY A 13 6.06 16.91 -4.20
C GLY A 13 6.56 15.74 -3.35
N ARG A 14 5.73 14.70 -3.14
CA ARG A 14 6.06 13.53 -2.32
C ARG A 14 7.32 12.79 -2.79
N THR A 15 8.11 12.34 -1.85
CA THR A 15 9.31 11.52 -2.10
C THR A 15 8.95 10.06 -2.38
N ALA A 16 7.81 9.58 -1.88
CA ALA A 16 7.40 8.17 -1.95
C ALA A 16 7.44 7.58 -3.36
N LEU A 17 7.02 8.33 -4.38
CA LEU A 17 7.03 7.86 -5.76
C LEU A 17 8.45 7.67 -6.30
N LYS A 18 9.39 8.55 -5.92
CA LYS A 18 10.82 8.39 -6.27
C LYS A 18 11.41 7.13 -5.63
N VAL A 19 11.06 6.88 -4.37
CA VAL A 19 11.46 5.66 -3.65
C VAL A 19 10.87 4.43 -4.33
N ALA A 20 9.61 4.46 -4.76
CA ALA A 20 8.97 3.35 -5.46
C ALA A 20 9.67 3.01 -6.77
N HIS A 21 10.03 4.01 -7.56
CA HIS A 21 10.80 3.78 -8.79
C HIS A 21 12.20 3.23 -8.53
N TRP A 22 12.88 3.72 -7.50
CA TRP A 22 14.16 3.16 -7.10
C TRP A 22 14.03 1.68 -6.69
N VAL A 23 13.06 1.34 -5.84
CA VAL A 23 12.80 -0.05 -5.44
C VAL A 23 12.51 -0.94 -6.65
N LEU A 24 11.67 -0.45 -7.57
CA LEU A 24 11.36 -1.18 -8.80
C LEU A 24 12.62 -1.48 -9.64
N GLN A 25 13.51 -0.49 -9.77
CA GLN A 25 14.77 -0.65 -10.49
C GLN A 25 15.70 -1.64 -9.80
N GLU A 26 15.84 -1.54 -8.47
CA GLU A 26 16.66 -2.46 -7.69
C GLU A 26 16.18 -3.91 -7.86
N ILE A 27 14.90 -4.18 -7.70
CA ILE A 27 14.36 -5.54 -7.86
C ILE A 27 14.60 -6.05 -9.29
N LYS A 28 14.39 -5.22 -10.30
CA LYS A 28 14.62 -5.60 -11.71
C LYS A 28 16.09 -5.91 -12.00
N SER A 29 17.04 -5.29 -11.29
CA SER A 29 18.48 -5.53 -11.48
C SER A 29 18.89 -6.96 -11.12
N TYR A 30 18.15 -7.63 -10.24
CA TYR A 30 18.41 -9.03 -9.87
C TYR A 30 17.87 -10.04 -10.89
N ALA A 31 17.32 -9.60 -12.02
CA ALA A 31 16.90 -10.44 -13.16
C ALA A 31 15.97 -11.63 -12.81
N PHE A 32 15.06 -11.45 -11.86
CA PHE A 32 14.02 -12.46 -11.56
C PHE A 32 12.98 -12.50 -12.69
N SER A 33 13.18 -13.40 -13.65
CA SER A 33 12.35 -13.50 -14.87
C SER A 33 10.85 -13.85 -14.61
N THR A 34 10.53 -14.31 -13.41
CA THR A 34 9.17 -14.76 -13.03
C THR A 34 8.39 -13.77 -12.18
N LEU A 35 8.99 -12.59 -11.87
CA LEU A 35 8.33 -11.56 -11.07
C LEU A 35 7.64 -10.53 -11.96
N GLU A 36 6.37 -10.33 -11.75
CA GLU A 36 5.61 -9.18 -12.22
C GLU A 36 5.56 -8.14 -11.10
N ILE A 37 6.04 -6.93 -11.36
CA ILE A 37 6.12 -5.88 -10.33
C ILE A 37 5.39 -4.65 -10.86
N GLU A 38 4.47 -4.14 -10.05
CA GLU A 38 3.66 -2.97 -10.40
C GLU A 38 3.65 -1.94 -9.26
N ILE A 39 3.80 -0.67 -9.62
CA ILE A 39 3.61 0.44 -8.68
C ILE A 39 2.11 0.74 -8.59
N VAL A 40 1.57 0.73 -7.38
CA VAL A 40 0.20 1.09 -7.05
C VAL A 40 0.22 2.41 -6.28
N ASP A 41 -0.12 3.49 -6.97
CA ASP A 41 -0.07 4.84 -6.40
C ASP A 41 -1.42 5.24 -5.80
N LEU A 42 -1.50 5.40 -4.48
CA LEU A 42 -2.73 5.79 -3.79
C LEU A 42 -3.23 7.18 -4.19
N LYS A 43 -2.37 8.06 -4.72
CA LYS A 43 -2.82 9.35 -5.25
C LYS A 43 -3.67 9.19 -6.52
N GLU A 44 -3.31 8.25 -7.39
CA GLU A 44 -4.06 7.96 -8.62
C GLU A 44 -5.35 7.19 -8.32
N TRP A 45 -5.31 6.35 -7.30
CA TRP A 45 -6.50 5.62 -6.83
C TRP A 45 -7.56 6.54 -6.25
N ASP A 46 -7.16 7.64 -5.60
CA ASP A 46 -8.04 8.66 -5.05
C ASP A 46 -9.21 8.04 -4.25
N LEU A 47 -8.85 7.19 -3.27
CA LEU A 47 -9.82 6.51 -2.42
C LEU A 47 -10.44 7.51 -1.43
N PRO A 48 -11.75 7.78 -1.47
CA PRO A 48 -12.43 8.55 -0.44
C PRO A 48 -12.18 7.98 0.96
N LEU A 49 -12.43 8.73 2.02
CA LEU A 49 -12.43 8.14 3.36
C LEU A 49 -13.46 7.01 3.41
N PHE A 50 -13.02 5.85 3.91
CA PHE A 50 -13.87 4.68 4.00
C PHE A 50 -15.11 4.96 4.83
N SER A 51 -16.27 4.68 4.25
CA SER A 51 -17.59 4.91 4.85
C SER A 51 -18.58 3.79 4.49
N GLY A 52 -18.09 2.62 4.12
CA GLY A 52 -18.92 1.46 3.77
C GLY A 52 -19.80 1.01 4.94
N ALA A 53 -20.99 0.51 4.65
CA ALA A 53 -21.95 0.07 5.65
C ALA A 53 -21.55 -1.25 6.32
N HIS A 54 -20.73 -2.06 5.65
CA HIS A 54 -20.32 -3.37 6.14
C HIS A 54 -18.84 -3.39 6.57
N PRO A 55 -18.51 -4.10 7.65
CA PRO A 55 -17.10 -4.32 8.01
C PRO A 55 -16.35 -5.03 6.86
N PRO A 56 -15.17 -4.55 6.44
CA PRO A 56 -14.43 -5.11 5.30
C PRO A 56 -14.11 -6.61 5.40
N LEU A 57 -13.95 -7.12 6.61
CA LEU A 57 -13.72 -8.55 6.86
C LEU A 57 -14.88 -9.45 6.40
N THR A 58 -16.09 -8.91 6.24
CA THR A 58 -17.23 -9.66 5.71
C THR A 58 -17.09 -9.97 4.23
N GLY A 59 -16.26 -9.20 3.51
CA GLY A 59 -16.11 -9.28 2.06
C GLY A 59 -17.35 -8.81 1.29
N ILE A 60 -18.27 -8.09 1.96
CA ILE A 60 -19.43 -7.45 1.33
C ILE A 60 -19.04 -6.01 1.03
N TYR A 61 -18.89 -5.70 -0.26
CA TYR A 61 -18.48 -4.39 -0.74
C TYR A 61 -19.67 -3.71 -1.44
N ASP A 62 -20.17 -2.63 -0.83
CA ASP A 62 -21.35 -1.89 -1.26
C ASP A 62 -21.03 -0.63 -2.08
N GLN A 63 -19.74 -0.31 -2.20
CA GLN A 63 -19.26 0.84 -2.96
C GLN A 63 -18.46 0.38 -4.18
N PRO A 64 -18.73 0.87 -5.40
CA PRO A 64 -18.00 0.47 -6.60
C PRO A 64 -16.48 0.66 -6.46
N LYS A 65 -16.04 1.77 -5.88
CA LYS A 65 -14.61 2.05 -5.64
C LYS A 65 -13.96 1.04 -4.70
N GLN A 66 -14.71 0.54 -3.72
CA GLN A 66 -14.23 -0.51 -2.81
C GLN A 66 -14.07 -1.83 -3.54
N GLN A 67 -15.02 -2.20 -4.41
CA GLN A 67 -14.92 -3.41 -5.22
C GLN A 67 -13.73 -3.34 -6.18
N ASP A 68 -13.57 -2.21 -6.90
CA ASP A 68 -12.43 -2.00 -7.80
C ASP A 68 -11.09 -2.16 -7.07
N TRP A 69 -11.00 -1.62 -5.85
CA TRP A 69 -9.82 -1.73 -5.00
C TRP A 69 -9.59 -3.17 -4.54
N ALA A 70 -10.64 -3.87 -4.16
CA ALA A 70 -10.59 -5.28 -3.78
C ALA A 70 -10.09 -6.16 -4.93
N ASP A 71 -10.65 -5.98 -6.13
CA ASP A 71 -10.25 -6.72 -7.32
C ASP A 71 -8.78 -6.46 -7.68
N LYS A 72 -8.32 -5.22 -7.52
CA LYS A 72 -6.90 -4.87 -7.72
C LYS A 72 -6.00 -5.60 -6.72
N ILE A 73 -6.28 -5.49 -5.45
CA ILE A 73 -5.43 -6.04 -4.38
C ILE A 73 -5.46 -7.58 -4.36
N ALA A 74 -6.59 -8.18 -4.71
CA ALA A 74 -6.71 -9.64 -4.80
C ALA A 74 -5.68 -10.26 -5.76
N LEU A 75 -5.30 -9.56 -6.83
CA LEU A 75 -4.32 -10.03 -7.84
C LEU A 75 -2.86 -10.00 -7.33
N GLY A 76 -2.55 -9.28 -6.27
CA GLY A 76 -1.20 -9.22 -5.70
C GLY A 76 -0.90 -10.44 -4.85
N ASP A 77 0.28 -11.03 -5.03
CA ASP A 77 0.78 -12.13 -4.19
C ASP A 77 1.59 -11.63 -3.00
N ALA A 78 2.19 -10.43 -3.11
CA ALA A 78 3.01 -9.81 -2.08
C ALA A 78 2.99 -8.28 -2.22
N PHE A 79 3.32 -7.58 -1.14
CA PHE A 79 3.27 -6.12 -1.07
C PHE A 79 4.55 -5.50 -0.52
N ILE A 80 4.94 -4.35 -1.08
CA ILE A 80 5.96 -3.47 -0.52
C ILE A 80 5.28 -2.11 -0.26
N PHE A 81 5.05 -1.79 0.99
CA PHE A 81 4.42 -0.54 1.39
C PHE A 81 5.48 0.55 1.60
N ILE A 82 5.34 1.68 0.90
CA ILE A 82 6.21 2.84 1.05
C ILE A 82 5.41 3.93 1.77
N THR A 83 5.85 4.30 2.96
CA THR A 83 5.13 5.26 3.81
C THR A 83 6.03 6.36 4.36
N PRO A 84 5.58 7.63 4.33
CA PRO A 84 6.21 8.67 5.13
C PRO A 84 5.92 8.45 6.62
N GLU A 85 6.69 9.11 7.46
CA GLU A 85 6.33 9.30 8.86
C GLU A 85 5.68 10.68 9.04
N TYR A 86 4.39 10.69 9.40
CA TYR A 86 3.62 11.89 9.72
C TYR A 86 3.21 11.85 11.18
N ASN A 87 3.72 12.79 11.99
CA ASN A 87 3.39 12.87 13.43
C ASN A 87 3.51 11.50 14.13
N HIS A 88 4.63 10.81 13.88
CA HIS A 88 4.97 9.50 14.47
C HIS A 88 4.15 8.32 13.95
N GLY A 89 3.34 8.50 12.91
CA GLY A 89 2.55 7.43 12.31
C GLY A 89 2.76 7.31 10.80
N TYR A 90 2.24 6.25 10.21
CA TYR A 90 2.18 6.14 8.76
C TYR A 90 1.06 7.02 8.17
N SER A 91 1.03 7.17 6.85
CA SER A 91 0.12 8.13 6.22
C SER A 91 -1.35 7.75 6.39
N PRO A 92 -2.27 8.73 6.57
CA PRO A 92 -3.71 8.45 6.63
C PRO A 92 -4.25 7.85 5.34
N ALA A 93 -3.68 8.20 4.17
CA ALA A 93 -4.07 7.60 2.90
C ALA A 93 -3.77 6.09 2.86
N LEU A 94 -2.63 5.66 3.40
CA LEU A 94 -2.29 4.25 3.49
C LEU A 94 -3.20 3.53 4.49
N LYS A 95 -3.46 4.13 5.67
CA LYS A 95 -4.41 3.56 6.63
C LYS A 95 -5.79 3.36 6.00
N ASN A 96 -6.28 4.38 5.30
CA ASN A 96 -7.54 4.33 4.60
C ASN A 96 -7.59 3.19 3.57
N ALA A 97 -6.56 3.08 2.74
CA ALA A 97 -6.47 2.01 1.72
C ALA A 97 -6.45 0.60 2.33
N LEU A 98 -5.79 0.42 3.49
CA LEU A 98 -5.80 -0.84 4.23
C LEU A 98 -7.20 -1.14 4.80
N ASP A 99 -7.86 -0.13 5.38
CA ASP A 99 -9.17 -0.28 6.01
C ASP A 99 -10.33 -0.52 5.03
N TYR A 100 -10.13 -0.26 3.73
CA TYR A 100 -11.10 -0.59 2.70
C TYR A 100 -11.38 -2.09 2.57
N LEU A 101 -10.39 -2.94 2.92
CA LEU A 101 -10.40 -4.37 2.64
C LEU A 101 -10.02 -5.18 3.88
N GLY A 102 -10.26 -6.48 3.83
CA GLY A 102 -9.87 -7.40 4.90
C GLY A 102 -9.20 -8.66 4.35
N LYS A 103 -9.98 -9.52 3.71
CA LYS A 103 -9.52 -10.83 3.23
C LYS A 103 -8.45 -10.75 2.13
N GLU A 104 -8.43 -9.68 1.35
CA GLU A 104 -7.51 -9.50 0.22
C GLU A 104 -6.05 -9.32 0.66
N TRP A 105 -5.83 -8.91 1.90
CA TRP A 105 -4.50 -8.79 2.52
C TRP A 105 -4.02 -10.07 3.18
N GLN A 106 -4.96 -10.94 3.61
CA GLN A 106 -4.64 -12.06 4.49
C GLN A 106 -3.73 -13.09 3.85
N GLY A 107 -2.73 -13.53 4.62
CA GLY A 107 -1.80 -14.58 4.23
C GLY A 107 -0.78 -14.18 3.16
N LYS A 108 -0.72 -12.91 2.79
CA LYS A 108 0.23 -12.39 1.80
C LYS A 108 1.41 -11.71 2.48
N PRO A 109 2.66 -11.98 2.05
CA PRO A 109 3.83 -11.35 2.64
C PRO A 109 3.86 -9.84 2.35
N ALA A 110 4.31 -9.07 3.36
CA ALA A 110 4.46 -7.63 3.26
C ALA A 110 5.85 -7.16 3.72
N ALA A 111 6.44 -6.24 2.96
CA ALA A 111 7.63 -5.50 3.32
C ALA A 111 7.29 -4.01 3.45
N TYR A 112 8.07 -3.28 4.24
CA TYR A 112 7.81 -1.89 4.56
C TYR A 112 9.04 -1.03 4.35
N ILE A 113 8.86 0.14 3.72
CA ILE A 113 9.88 1.16 3.54
C ILE A 113 9.34 2.46 4.13
N GLY A 114 9.87 2.85 5.28
CA GLY A 114 9.54 4.11 5.93
C GLY A 114 10.59 5.18 5.65
N TYR A 115 10.18 6.44 5.62
CA TYR A 115 11.08 7.58 5.53
C TYR A 115 10.53 8.77 6.30
N GLY A 116 11.43 9.64 6.78
CA GLY A 116 11.10 10.81 7.57
C GLY A 116 12.26 11.25 8.45
N ALA A 117 12.05 12.21 9.33
CA ALA A 117 13.09 12.75 10.20
C ALA A 117 13.72 11.70 11.15
N THR A 118 12.96 10.66 11.51
CA THR A 118 13.41 9.53 12.33
C THR A 118 13.54 8.25 11.51
N ASN A 119 13.91 8.37 10.23
CA ASN A 119 14.06 7.25 9.28
C ASN A 119 12.77 6.44 9.07
N GLY A 120 11.60 6.98 9.44
CA GLY A 120 10.32 6.30 9.30
C GLY A 120 10.09 5.14 10.28
N SER A 121 10.91 5.00 11.33
CA SER A 121 10.86 3.87 12.24
C SER A 121 9.50 3.71 12.91
N ARG A 122 8.92 4.81 13.39
CA ARG A 122 7.62 4.79 14.08
C ARG A 122 6.46 4.47 13.15
N SER A 123 6.52 4.93 11.89
CA SER A 123 5.52 4.58 10.89
C SER A 123 5.56 3.08 10.57
N ILE A 124 6.76 2.49 10.51
CA ILE A 124 6.95 1.04 10.33
C ILE A 124 6.40 0.26 11.53
N ASP A 125 6.74 0.68 12.76
CA ASP A 125 6.28 0.01 13.97
C ASP A 125 4.75 -0.02 14.05
N GLN A 126 4.10 1.07 13.66
CA GLN A 126 2.64 1.15 13.69
C GLN A 126 1.98 0.34 12.56
N ILE A 127 2.48 0.41 11.33
CA ILE A 127 1.86 -0.32 10.21
C ILE A 127 2.00 -1.84 10.37
N ARG A 128 3.02 -2.32 11.08
CA ARG A 128 3.20 -3.76 11.36
C ARG A 128 2.17 -4.34 12.31
N GLN A 129 1.37 -3.50 12.97
CA GLN A 129 0.29 -3.92 13.88
C GLN A 129 -1.06 -4.06 13.17
N VAL A 130 -1.13 -3.66 11.91
CA VAL A 130 -2.31 -3.72 11.04
C VAL A 130 -2.20 -4.89 10.07
#